data_8b84483e4d9ce13868c9a14ddd4e8b54
#
_entry.id   8b84483e4d9ce13868c9a14ddd4e8b54
#
_cell.length_a   1.000
_cell.length_b   1.000
_cell.length_c   1.000
_cell.angle_alpha   90.00
_cell.angle_beta   90.00
_cell.angle_gamma   90.00
#
_symmetry.space_group_name_H-M   'P 1'
#
loop_
_entity.id
_entity.type
_entity.pdbx_description
1 polymer ?
#
loop_
_entity_poly.entity_id
_entity_poly.type
_entity_poly.pdbx_seq_one_letter_code
_entity_poly.pdbx_strand_id
1 'polypeptide(L)'
;MKNGRFKHLTLMSFIIVLIIVIADTAICARKDMNRKSQKAASVISSQKNGEDGNDKFGDTAETTKKDNSQSIINISGNNIRTRFKTPKGYKRNISKNSFGEFLEKYPLYKDGKKISLYNGKLSHRQDAHAAVLKMKLTDGNLQQCADSGIRLYAEYYYKQKKYDRIKFHLTNGFEVGFSKWSQGMRVKVDGNKTYWVHSEKADSSYKIFDSYLKFVFTYAGTLSMVQESK
;
A
#
# COMPACT_ATOMS: atom_id res chain seq x y z
N MET A 1 5.79 -18.29 29.81
CA MET A 1 5.07 -17.22 29.11
C MET A 1 6.07 -16.31 28.38
N LYS A 2 6.64 -16.72 27.23
CA LYS A 2 7.60 -15.91 26.43
C LYS A 2 7.52 -16.28 24.94
N ASN A 3 6.37 -16.18 24.27
CA ASN A 3 6.28 -16.49 22.83
C ASN A 3 5.36 -15.54 22.02
N GLY A 4 4.94 -14.39 22.58
CA GLY A 4 4.05 -13.46 21.87
C GLY A 4 4.77 -12.40 21.02
N ARG A 5 5.99 -12.00 21.39
CA ARG A 5 6.68 -10.85 20.76
C ARG A 5 7.32 -11.11 19.38
N PHE A 6 7.66 -12.36 19.08
CA PHE A 6 8.30 -12.70 17.80
C PHE A 6 7.33 -12.76 16.60
N LYS A 7 6.03 -13.00 16.85
CA LYS A 7 5.03 -13.11 15.76
C LYS A 7 4.63 -11.76 15.14
N HIS A 8 4.75 -10.68 15.90
CA HIS A 8 4.41 -9.34 15.40
C HIS A 8 5.52 -8.72 14.53
N LEU A 9 6.78 -9.02 14.79
CA LEU A 9 7.90 -8.42 14.05
C LEU A 9 7.96 -8.90 12.59
N THR A 10 7.62 -10.16 12.32
CA THR A 10 7.55 -10.71 10.96
C THR A 10 6.37 -10.18 10.17
N LEU A 11 5.24 -9.89 10.81
CA LEU A 11 4.06 -9.31 10.16
C LEU A 11 4.31 -7.86 9.74
N MET A 12 4.97 -7.08 10.60
CA MET A 12 5.34 -5.69 10.32
C MET A 12 6.35 -5.59 9.17
N SER A 13 7.28 -6.53 9.05
CA SER A 13 8.27 -6.53 7.96
C SER A 13 7.61 -6.75 6.59
N PHE A 14 6.57 -7.58 6.49
CA PHE A 14 5.82 -7.80 5.25
C PHE A 14 4.90 -6.63 4.88
N ILE A 15 4.28 -5.99 5.87
CA ILE A 15 3.47 -4.79 5.66
C ILE A 15 4.36 -3.63 5.19
N ILE A 16 5.56 -3.48 5.75
CA ILE A 16 6.54 -2.46 5.36
C ILE A 16 7.01 -2.69 3.92
N VAL A 17 7.28 -3.91 3.49
CA VAL A 17 7.67 -4.22 2.11
C VAL A 17 6.52 -3.98 1.12
N LEU A 18 5.28 -4.32 1.50
CA LEU A 18 4.08 -4.04 0.69
C LEU A 18 3.78 -2.54 0.64
N ILE A 19 4.01 -1.82 1.74
CA ILE A 19 3.85 -0.35 1.83
C ILE A 19 4.95 0.37 1.04
N ILE A 20 6.18 -0.12 1.01
CA ILE A 20 7.26 0.47 0.20
C ILE A 20 6.92 0.40 -1.29
N VAL A 21 6.30 -0.68 -1.74
CA VAL A 21 5.84 -0.82 -3.14
C VAL A 21 4.68 0.15 -3.49
N ILE A 22 3.94 0.63 -2.49
CA ILE A 22 2.79 1.54 -2.69
C ILE A 22 3.15 3.00 -2.30
N ALA A 23 4.07 3.21 -1.35
CA ALA A 23 4.36 4.51 -0.74
C ALA A 23 5.24 5.45 -1.57
N ASP A 24 5.95 4.94 -2.58
CA ASP A 24 6.83 5.77 -3.42
C ASP A 24 6.07 6.82 -4.26
N THR A 25 4.74 6.71 -4.36
CA THR A 25 3.94 7.67 -5.13
C THR A 25 3.72 9.02 -4.41
N ALA A 26 3.66 9.05 -3.08
CA ALA A 26 3.40 10.27 -2.32
C ALA A 26 4.69 11.06 -1.97
N ILE A 27 5.79 10.35 -1.73
CA ILE A 27 7.10 10.96 -1.43
C ILE A 27 7.74 11.53 -2.71
N CYS A 28 7.50 10.89 -3.88
CA CYS A 28 8.02 11.36 -5.15
C CYS A 28 7.37 12.66 -5.62
N ALA A 29 6.08 12.88 -5.37
CA ALA A 29 5.40 14.15 -5.70
C ALA A 29 6.01 15.35 -4.97
N ARG A 30 6.50 15.17 -3.74
CA ARG A 30 7.21 16.23 -2.99
C ARG A 30 8.65 16.47 -3.46
N LYS A 31 9.35 15.40 -3.87
CA LYS A 31 10.72 15.54 -4.42
C LYS A 31 10.72 16.15 -5.82
N ASP A 32 9.73 15.85 -6.65
CA ASP A 32 9.65 16.40 -8.02
C ASP A 32 9.28 17.89 -8.01
N MET A 33 8.48 18.38 -7.05
CA MET A 33 8.26 19.82 -6.87
C MET A 33 9.55 20.54 -6.46
N ASN A 34 10.35 19.94 -5.58
CA ASN A 34 11.60 20.53 -5.12
C ASN A 34 12.69 20.49 -6.21
N ARG A 35 12.70 19.45 -7.06
CA ARG A 35 13.63 19.30 -8.19
C ARG A 35 13.33 20.24 -9.35
N LYS A 36 12.05 20.52 -9.62
CA LYS A 36 11.64 21.53 -10.60
C LYS A 36 12.02 22.93 -10.16
N SER A 37 11.91 23.24 -8.86
CA SER A 37 12.33 24.53 -8.29
C SER A 37 13.84 24.72 -8.37
N GLN A 38 14.64 23.67 -8.15
CA GLN A 38 16.11 23.71 -8.28
C GLN A 38 16.58 23.75 -9.74
N LYS A 39 15.89 23.08 -10.68
CA LYS A 39 16.24 23.12 -12.10
C LYS A 39 15.92 24.45 -12.76
N ALA A 40 14.90 25.17 -12.30
CA ALA A 40 14.60 26.53 -12.71
C ALA A 40 15.68 27.52 -12.23
N ALA A 41 16.27 27.30 -11.06
CA ALA A 41 17.36 28.14 -10.53
C ALA A 41 18.71 27.88 -11.21
N SER A 42 18.98 26.65 -11.71
CA SER A 42 20.26 26.30 -12.37
C SER A 42 20.32 26.69 -13.85
N VAL A 43 19.19 26.91 -14.53
CA VAL A 43 19.15 27.35 -15.94
C VAL A 43 19.50 28.84 -16.08
N ILE A 44 19.41 29.61 -15.00
CA ILE A 44 19.76 31.05 -15.01
C ILE A 44 21.27 31.28 -14.83
N SER A 45 22.07 30.28 -14.43
CA SER A 45 23.50 30.42 -14.15
C SER A 45 24.44 29.81 -15.17
N SER A 46 23.97 29.19 -16.26
CA SER A 46 24.80 28.48 -17.25
C SER A 46 24.65 29.03 -18.67
N GLN A 47 24.84 30.35 -18.85
CA GLN A 47 25.20 30.90 -20.14
C GLN A 47 26.54 31.60 -20.00
N LYS A 48 27.61 30.84 -20.09
CA LYS A 48 28.93 31.33 -20.62
C LYS A 48 29.89 30.13 -20.75
N ASN A 49 30.50 30.16 -21.92
CA ASN A 49 31.73 29.52 -22.37
C ASN A 49 31.59 28.13 -23.02
N GLY A 50 32.02 28.17 -24.24
CA GLY A 50 32.12 27.23 -25.30
C GLY A 50 33.44 26.49 -25.38
N GLU A 51 33.55 25.72 -26.44
CA GLU A 51 34.70 25.14 -27.15
C GLU A 51 35.19 23.74 -26.79
N ASP A 52 35.07 22.94 -27.84
CA ASP A 52 35.96 21.90 -28.39
C ASP A 52 36.49 20.74 -27.53
N GLY A 53 36.34 19.52 -28.09
CA GLY A 53 37.06 18.33 -27.67
C GLY A 53 36.49 17.02 -28.22
N ASN A 54 36.92 16.70 -29.43
CA ASN A 54 36.70 15.43 -30.12
C ASN A 54 37.52 14.34 -29.45
N ASP A 55 36.90 13.25 -28.94
CA ASP A 55 37.61 12.00 -28.73
C ASP A 55 36.70 10.79 -28.94
N LYS A 56 37.06 10.02 -29.94
CA LYS A 56 36.61 8.67 -30.24
C LYS A 56 37.08 7.73 -29.15
N PHE A 57 36.19 6.93 -28.55
CA PHE A 57 36.58 5.72 -27.84
C PHE A 57 35.76 4.53 -28.27
N GLY A 58 36.49 3.45 -28.51
CA GLY A 58 36.10 2.28 -29.24
C GLY A 58 35.08 1.38 -28.58
N ASP A 59 34.40 0.68 -29.45
CA ASP A 59 33.55 -0.47 -29.24
C ASP A 59 34.29 -1.61 -28.54
N THR A 60 33.92 -1.94 -27.31
CA THR A 60 34.22 -3.24 -26.71
C THR A 60 32.92 -3.87 -26.31
N ALA A 61 32.43 -4.78 -27.13
CA ALA A 61 31.30 -5.66 -26.86
C ALA A 61 31.64 -6.52 -25.62
N GLU A 62 31.18 -6.08 -24.47
CA GLU A 62 31.17 -6.87 -23.25
C GLU A 62 30.02 -7.90 -23.31
N THR A 63 30.42 -9.14 -23.64
CA THR A 63 29.52 -10.30 -23.63
C THR A 63 29.09 -10.54 -22.19
N THR A 64 27.96 -9.93 -21.79
CA THR A 64 27.29 -10.22 -20.51
C THR A 64 26.88 -11.69 -20.52
N LYS A 65 27.63 -12.51 -19.79
CA LYS A 65 27.24 -13.88 -19.41
C LYS A 65 25.83 -13.80 -18.83
N LYS A 66 24.87 -14.33 -19.56
CA LYS A 66 23.47 -14.51 -19.11
C LYS A 66 23.53 -15.43 -17.89
N ASP A 67 23.53 -14.82 -16.70
CA ASP A 67 23.44 -15.53 -15.44
C ASP A 67 22.09 -16.28 -15.45
N ASN A 68 22.17 -17.60 -15.41
CA ASN A 68 21.05 -18.53 -15.48
C ASN A 68 20.30 -18.56 -14.14
N SER A 69 20.22 -17.42 -13.44
CA SER A 69 19.42 -17.24 -12.24
C SER A 69 17.95 -17.36 -12.63
N GLN A 70 17.33 -18.43 -12.21
CA GLN A 70 15.92 -18.71 -12.45
C GLN A 70 15.08 -17.53 -11.94
N SER A 71 14.42 -16.79 -12.84
CA SER A 71 13.60 -15.64 -12.49
C SER A 71 12.68 -15.97 -11.32
N ILE A 72 12.72 -15.14 -10.29
CA ILE A 72 11.83 -15.23 -9.12
C ILE A 72 10.39 -14.80 -9.43
N ILE A 73 10.19 -14.15 -10.58
CA ILE A 73 8.86 -13.69 -11.03
C ILE A 73 8.29 -14.67 -12.04
N ASN A 74 7.10 -15.19 -11.77
CA ASN A 74 6.28 -15.95 -12.68
C ASN A 74 5.18 -15.06 -13.25
N ILE A 75 5.33 -14.57 -14.48
CA ILE A 75 4.39 -13.65 -15.13
C ILE A 75 2.97 -14.19 -15.28
N SER A 76 2.80 -15.52 -15.30
CA SER A 76 1.49 -16.18 -15.36
C SER A 76 0.79 -16.28 -14.01
N GLY A 77 1.48 -16.00 -12.90
CA GLY A 77 0.89 -16.06 -11.56
C GLY A 77 -0.20 -15.00 -11.37
N ASN A 78 -1.32 -15.37 -10.78
CA ASN A 78 -2.49 -14.51 -10.58
C ASN A 78 -2.70 -14.04 -9.13
N ASN A 79 -1.83 -14.42 -8.22
CA ASN A 79 -1.78 -13.98 -6.82
C ASN A 79 -0.32 -13.87 -6.36
N ILE A 80 -0.09 -13.34 -5.17
CA ILE A 80 1.28 -13.10 -4.65
C ILE A 80 2.07 -14.42 -4.58
N ARG A 81 1.43 -15.50 -4.08
CA ARG A 81 2.09 -16.80 -3.94
C ARG A 81 2.57 -17.37 -5.28
N THR A 82 1.74 -17.29 -6.30
CA THR A 82 2.03 -17.85 -7.63
C THR A 82 2.88 -16.94 -8.51
N ARG A 83 2.82 -15.60 -8.30
CA ARG A 83 3.63 -14.62 -9.02
C ARG A 83 5.07 -14.60 -8.56
N PHE A 84 5.33 -14.71 -7.26
CA PHE A 84 6.66 -14.58 -6.68
C PHE A 84 7.14 -15.92 -6.13
N LYS A 85 8.19 -16.48 -6.72
CA LYS A 85 8.85 -17.69 -6.22
C LYS A 85 9.73 -17.34 -5.02
N THR A 86 9.83 -18.25 -4.08
CA THR A 86 10.78 -18.12 -2.97
C THR A 86 12.21 -18.33 -3.49
N PRO A 87 13.17 -17.45 -3.17
CA PRO A 87 14.56 -17.65 -3.54
C PRO A 87 15.11 -18.97 -2.97
N LYS A 88 16.17 -19.49 -3.61
CA LYS A 88 16.85 -20.71 -3.13
C LYS A 88 17.32 -20.54 -1.68
N GLY A 89 17.08 -21.52 -0.84
CA GLY A 89 17.42 -21.50 0.59
C GLY A 89 16.37 -20.84 1.50
N TYR A 90 15.35 -20.20 0.95
CA TYR A 90 14.25 -19.59 1.73
C TYR A 90 12.99 -20.43 1.67
N LYS A 91 12.24 -20.42 2.77
CA LYS A 91 10.91 -21.07 2.86
C LYS A 91 9.87 -20.08 3.36
N ARG A 92 8.66 -20.18 2.83
CA ARG A 92 7.53 -19.40 3.34
C ARG A 92 7.06 -20.04 4.66
N ASN A 93 7.09 -19.27 5.73
CA ASN A 93 6.58 -19.70 7.03
C ASN A 93 5.23 -19.00 7.31
N ILE A 94 4.17 -19.50 6.69
CA ILE A 94 2.84 -18.90 6.75
C ILE A 94 1.86 -19.91 7.31
N SER A 95 1.22 -19.55 8.41
CA SER A 95 0.20 -20.37 9.05
C SER A 95 -1.11 -20.37 8.26
N LYS A 96 -1.80 -21.50 8.22
CA LYS A 96 -3.13 -21.63 7.62
C LYS A 96 -4.12 -20.66 8.28
N ASN A 97 -5.02 -20.09 7.49
CA ASN A 97 -6.03 -19.10 7.90
C ASN A 97 -5.46 -17.84 8.56
N SER A 98 -4.17 -17.57 8.40
CA SER A 98 -3.55 -16.33 8.88
C SER A 98 -3.75 -15.17 7.91
N PHE A 99 -3.52 -13.95 8.38
CA PHE A 99 -3.46 -12.76 7.51
C PHE A 99 -2.37 -12.88 6.43
N GLY A 100 -1.25 -13.52 6.76
CA GLY A 100 -0.20 -13.81 5.79
C GLY A 100 -0.68 -14.71 4.64
N GLU A 101 -1.45 -15.76 4.94
CA GLU A 101 -2.05 -16.61 3.91
C GLU A 101 -3.07 -15.84 3.06
N PHE A 102 -3.87 -14.99 3.69
CA PHE A 102 -4.81 -14.11 2.99
C PHE A 102 -4.07 -13.20 1.98
N LEU A 103 -2.97 -12.57 2.41
CA LEU A 103 -2.14 -11.73 1.55
C LEU A 103 -1.51 -12.51 0.41
N GLU A 104 -0.94 -13.69 0.67
CA GLU A 104 -0.35 -14.53 -0.38
C GLU A 104 -1.36 -14.94 -1.47
N LYS A 105 -2.60 -15.17 -1.08
CA LYS A 105 -3.71 -15.52 -1.99
C LYS A 105 -4.40 -14.31 -2.59
N TYR A 106 -4.00 -13.08 -2.21
CA TYR A 106 -4.64 -11.87 -2.72
C TYR A 106 -4.44 -11.77 -4.23
N PRO A 107 -5.53 -11.50 -5.00
CA PRO A 107 -5.47 -11.54 -6.45
C PRO A 107 -4.65 -10.37 -7.01
N LEU A 108 -3.92 -10.66 -8.08
CA LEU A 108 -3.14 -9.71 -8.85
C LEU A 108 -3.76 -9.46 -10.22
N TYR A 109 -3.54 -8.28 -10.75
CA TYR A 109 -3.71 -8.05 -12.18
C TYR A 109 -2.67 -8.83 -13.00
N LYS A 110 -2.94 -8.98 -14.30
CA LYS A 110 -1.97 -9.55 -15.24
C LYS A 110 -0.65 -8.78 -15.15
N ASP A 111 0.43 -9.45 -15.47
CA ASP A 111 1.75 -8.84 -15.56
C ASP A 111 1.74 -7.64 -16.51
N GLY A 112 2.58 -6.63 -16.26
CA GLY A 112 2.60 -5.39 -17.03
C GLY A 112 1.42 -4.43 -16.78
N LYS A 113 0.50 -4.73 -15.84
CA LYS A 113 -0.56 -3.79 -15.48
C LYS A 113 0.04 -2.49 -14.97
N LYS A 114 -0.24 -1.38 -15.66
CA LYS A 114 0.23 -0.05 -15.27
C LYS A 114 -0.51 0.48 -14.03
N ILE A 115 0.21 1.22 -13.19
CA ILE A 115 -0.35 1.92 -12.03
C ILE A 115 -1.13 3.14 -12.51
N SER A 116 -2.40 3.22 -12.08
CA SER A 116 -3.24 4.41 -12.27
C SER A 116 -3.40 5.17 -10.96
N LEU A 117 -3.45 6.50 -11.04
CA LEU A 117 -3.81 7.38 -9.94
C LEU A 117 -5.34 7.34 -9.72
N TYR A 118 -5.80 7.92 -8.59
CA TYR A 118 -7.23 7.98 -8.23
C TYR A 118 -8.11 8.64 -9.30
N ASN A 119 -7.55 9.55 -10.09
CA ASN A 119 -8.23 10.27 -11.17
C ASN A 119 -8.15 9.55 -12.55
N GLY A 120 -7.70 8.29 -12.57
CA GLY A 120 -7.55 7.47 -13.77
C GLY A 120 -6.31 7.75 -14.61
N LYS A 121 -5.54 8.81 -14.33
CA LYS A 121 -4.27 9.07 -15.02
C LYS A 121 -3.22 8.06 -14.62
N LEU A 122 -2.29 7.76 -15.52
CA LEU A 122 -1.18 6.87 -15.21
C LEU A 122 -0.19 7.55 -14.25
N SER A 123 0.36 6.78 -13.32
CA SER A 123 1.49 7.22 -12.51
C SER A 123 2.71 7.45 -13.38
N HIS A 124 3.54 8.42 -13.04
CA HIS A 124 4.83 8.64 -13.71
C HIS A 124 5.85 7.53 -13.41
N ARG A 125 5.70 6.82 -12.29
CA ARG A 125 6.59 5.75 -11.83
C ARG A 125 5.99 4.40 -12.17
N GLN A 126 6.24 3.93 -13.40
CA GLN A 126 5.80 2.61 -13.86
C GLN A 126 6.87 1.51 -13.65
N ASP A 127 8.07 1.91 -13.32
CA ASP A 127 9.26 1.09 -13.08
C ASP A 127 9.41 0.61 -11.63
N ALA A 128 8.64 1.19 -10.71
CA ALA A 128 8.79 1.00 -9.28
C ALA A 128 7.89 -0.09 -8.68
N HIS A 129 7.25 -0.95 -9.50
CA HIS A 129 6.38 -2.01 -9.01
C HIS A 129 6.59 -3.34 -9.71
N ALA A 130 6.47 -4.42 -8.95
CA ALA A 130 6.58 -5.79 -9.48
C ALA A 130 5.21 -6.40 -9.82
N ALA A 131 4.13 -5.91 -9.24
CA ALA A 131 2.76 -6.34 -9.52
C ALA A 131 1.74 -5.33 -8.97
N VAL A 132 0.50 -5.38 -9.46
CA VAL A 132 -0.63 -4.56 -9.01
C VAL A 132 -1.70 -5.47 -8.41
N LEU A 133 -2.12 -5.19 -7.17
CA LEU A 133 -3.20 -5.91 -6.49
C LEU A 133 -4.55 -5.57 -7.12
N LYS A 134 -5.44 -6.57 -7.26
CA LYS A 134 -6.86 -6.37 -7.62
C LYS A 134 -7.65 -5.92 -6.39
N MET A 135 -7.25 -4.81 -5.79
CA MET A 135 -7.90 -4.25 -4.63
C MET A 135 -8.98 -3.25 -5.07
N LYS A 136 -10.15 -3.30 -4.42
CA LYS A 136 -11.15 -2.26 -4.59
C LYS A 136 -10.61 -0.96 -4.00
N LEU A 137 -10.72 0.12 -4.73
CA LEU A 137 -10.40 1.46 -4.24
C LEU A 137 -11.68 2.18 -3.83
N THR A 138 -11.59 3.05 -2.84
CA THR A 138 -12.67 4.00 -2.52
C THR A 138 -12.66 5.14 -3.54
N ASP A 139 -13.82 5.77 -3.73
CA ASP A 139 -13.93 6.95 -4.58
C ASP A 139 -13.13 8.12 -4.00
N GLY A 140 -12.55 8.92 -4.90
CA GLY A 140 -11.73 10.08 -4.54
C GLY A 140 -10.31 9.72 -4.13
N ASN A 141 -9.55 10.71 -3.66
CA ASN A 141 -8.15 10.58 -3.25
C ASN A 141 -8.06 10.27 -1.74
N LEU A 142 -8.76 9.25 -1.29
CA LEU A 142 -8.80 8.88 0.13
C LEU A 142 -7.93 7.66 0.45
N GLN A 143 -7.85 6.69 -0.45
CA GLN A 143 -7.12 5.45 -0.18
C GLN A 143 -5.67 5.56 -0.66
N GLN A 144 -4.78 5.91 0.27
CA GLN A 144 -3.34 5.99 0.04
C GLN A 144 -2.61 4.78 0.66
N CYS A 145 -1.31 4.90 0.95
CA CYS A 145 -0.47 3.78 1.40
C CYS A 145 -0.97 3.12 2.70
N ALA A 146 -1.19 3.92 3.76
CA ALA A 146 -1.69 3.43 5.04
C ALA A 146 -3.10 2.84 4.92
N ASP A 147 -3.97 3.52 4.17
CA ASP A 147 -5.37 3.14 3.97
C ASP A 147 -5.49 1.82 3.20
N SER A 148 -4.57 1.54 2.29
CA SER A 148 -4.50 0.25 1.61
C SER A 148 -4.17 -0.90 2.56
N GLY A 149 -3.29 -0.66 3.54
CA GLY A 149 -3.00 -1.60 4.62
C GLY A 149 -4.22 -1.83 5.52
N ILE A 150 -4.89 -0.76 5.93
CA ILE A 150 -6.14 -0.79 6.71
C ILE A 150 -7.20 -1.61 5.96
N ARG A 151 -7.40 -1.37 4.66
CA ARG A 151 -8.36 -2.14 3.85
C ARG A 151 -8.04 -3.62 3.83
N LEU A 152 -6.80 -4.01 3.55
CA LEU A 152 -6.41 -5.42 3.49
C LEU A 152 -6.67 -6.14 4.83
N TYR A 153 -6.35 -5.49 5.94
CA TYR A 153 -6.59 -6.03 7.28
C TYR A 153 -8.09 -6.14 7.58
N ALA A 154 -8.86 -5.11 7.27
CA ALA A 154 -10.30 -5.11 7.46
C ALA A 154 -11.00 -6.17 6.58
N GLU A 155 -10.62 -6.30 5.30
CA GLU A 155 -11.17 -7.33 4.40
C GLU A 155 -10.86 -8.75 4.88
N TYR A 156 -9.70 -8.99 5.46
CA TYR A 156 -9.37 -10.28 6.05
C TYR A 156 -10.35 -10.70 7.13
N TYR A 157 -10.70 -9.81 8.06
CA TYR A 157 -11.66 -10.10 9.10
C TYR A 157 -13.11 -10.04 8.61
N TYR A 158 -13.43 -9.16 7.67
CA TYR A 158 -14.75 -9.08 7.07
C TYR A 158 -15.14 -10.41 6.39
N LYS A 159 -14.24 -11.00 5.62
CA LYS A 159 -14.44 -12.32 4.99
C LYS A 159 -14.69 -13.45 6.01
N GLN A 160 -14.15 -13.32 7.20
CA GLN A 160 -14.36 -14.26 8.29
C GLN A 160 -15.58 -13.92 9.15
N LYS A 161 -16.32 -12.84 8.84
CA LYS A 161 -17.43 -12.29 9.65
C LYS A 161 -17.02 -11.94 11.09
N LYS A 162 -15.75 -11.67 11.34
CA LYS A 162 -15.20 -11.26 12.63
C LYS A 162 -15.23 -9.73 12.74
N TYR A 163 -16.42 -9.17 12.78
CA TYR A 163 -16.64 -7.72 12.72
C TYR A 163 -16.13 -6.98 13.97
N ASP A 164 -16.06 -7.66 15.11
CA ASP A 164 -15.44 -7.19 16.35
C ASP A 164 -13.94 -6.93 16.23
N ARG A 165 -13.27 -7.58 15.28
CA ARG A 165 -11.85 -7.41 15.01
C ARG A 165 -11.55 -6.26 14.03
N ILE A 166 -12.58 -5.68 13.43
CA ILE A 166 -12.43 -4.56 12.48
C ILE A 166 -12.66 -3.28 13.25
N LYS A 167 -11.59 -2.68 13.74
CA LYS A 167 -11.61 -1.44 14.51
C LYS A 167 -10.30 -0.70 14.35
N PHE A 168 -10.38 0.62 14.28
CA PHE A 168 -9.24 1.51 14.07
C PHE A 168 -9.42 2.77 14.89
N HIS A 169 -8.31 3.37 15.30
CA HIS A 169 -8.32 4.66 15.97
C HIS A 169 -8.24 5.80 14.96
N LEU A 170 -9.01 6.83 15.17
CA LEU A 170 -8.88 8.10 14.47
C LEU A 170 -7.66 8.87 15.00
N THR A 171 -7.25 9.94 14.32
CA THR A 171 -6.10 10.77 14.74
C THR A 171 -6.25 11.36 16.13
N ASN A 172 -7.46 11.54 16.63
CA ASN A 172 -7.77 12.00 17.98
C ASN A 172 -7.86 10.86 19.03
N GLY A 173 -7.53 9.62 18.66
CA GLY A 173 -7.55 8.46 19.53
C GLY A 173 -8.94 7.80 19.72
N PHE A 174 -9.99 8.28 19.04
CA PHE A 174 -11.32 7.67 19.15
C PHE A 174 -11.38 6.34 18.37
N GLU A 175 -11.77 5.25 19.04
CA GLU A 175 -11.90 3.94 18.41
C GLU A 175 -13.21 3.84 17.61
N VAL A 176 -13.08 3.50 16.33
CA VAL A 176 -14.22 3.25 15.44
C VAL A 176 -14.24 1.78 15.04
N GLY A 177 -15.24 1.04 15.55
CA GLY A 177 -15.42 -0.39 15.27
C GLY A 177 -16.52 -0.66 14.26
N PHE A 178 -16.26 -1.56 13.29
CA PHE A 178 -17.25 -1.97 12.30
C PHE A 178 -18.44 -2.70 12.91
N SER A 179 -18.26 -3.42 14.02
CA SER A 179 -19.39 -4.05 14.71
C SER A 179 -20.49 -3.06 15.10
N LYS A 180 -20.13 -1.90 15.67
CA LYS A 180 -21.11 -0.82 15.96
C LYS A 180 -21.65 -0.18 14.69
N TRP A 181 -20.79 0.03 13.70
CA TRP A 181 -21.21 0.63 12.42
C TRP A 181 -22.24 -0.24 11.71
N SER A 182 -22.05 -1.56 11.67
CA SER A 182 -22.98 -2.51 11.08
C SER A 182 -24.34 -2.62 11.83
N GLN A 183 -24.39 -2.17 13.09
CA GLN A 183 -25.62 -2.06 13.87
C GLN A 183 -26.37 -0.76 13.65
N GLY A 184 -25.97 0.05 12.68
CA GLY A 184 -26.62 1.33 12.35
C GLY A 184 -26.07 2.52 13.12
N MET A 185 -25.03 2.35 13.92
CA MET A 185 -24.33 3.45 14.58
C MET A 185 -23.45 4.20 13.58
N ARG A 186 -23.35 5.51 13.74
CA ARG A 186 -22.44 6.37 12.97
C ARG A 186 -21.68 7.27 13.92
N VAL A 187 -20.49 7.67 13.49
CA VAL A 187 -19.64 8.59 14.27
C VAL A 187 -19.90 10.02 13.81
N LYS A 188 -20.21 10.90 14.76
CA LYS A 188 -20.23 12.34 14.56
C LYS A 188 -18.96 12.97 15.11
N VAL A 189 -18.39 13.88 14.32
CA VAL A 189 -17.26 14.74 14.70
C VAL A 189 -17.82 16.16 14.77
N ASP A 190 -17.75 16.77 15.96
CA ASP A 190 -18.22 18.12 16.21
C ASP A 190 -17.13 18.88 16.97
N GLY A 191 -16.34 19.67 16.24
CA GLY A 191 -15.12 20.28 16.75
C GLY A 191 -14.17 19.22 17.29
N ASN A 192 -13.84 19.29 18.58
CA ASN A 192 -12.99 18.33 19.27
C ASN A 192 -13.73 17.12 19.86
N LYS A 193 -15.06 17.06 19.71
CA LYS A 193 -15.87 15.98 20.25
C LYS A 193 -16.15 14.94 19.17
N THR A 194 -15.93 13.68 19.53
CA THR A 194 -16.22 12.54 18.66
C THR A 194 -17.08 11.55 19.44
N TYR A 195 -18.24 11.19 18.90
CA TYR A 195 -19.19 10.31 19.59
C TYR A 195 -20.04 9.51 18.62
N TRP A 196 -20.57 8.39 19.13
CA TRP A 196 -21.49 7.53 18.39
C TRP A 196 -22.94 8.04 18.47
N VAL A 197 -23.65 7.96 17.33
CA VAL A 197 -25.10 8.20 17.23
C VAL A 197 -25.77 7.05 16.49
N HIS A 198 -26.96 6.66 16.91
CA HIS A 198 -27.79 5.74 16.11
C HIS A 198 -28.45 6.53 14.98
N SER A 199 -28.22 6.12 13.74
CA SER A 199 -28.61 6.91 12.56
C SER A 199 -29.27 6.09 11.46
N GLU A 200 -29.04 4.79 11.42
CA GLU A 200 -29.46 3.92 10.33
C GLU A 200 -29.93 2.56 10.83
N LYS A 201 -30.58 1.79 9.96
CA LYS A 201 -30.87 0.39 10.23
C LYS A 201 -29.58 -0.46 10.23
N ALA A 202 -29.62 -1.55 10.98
CA ALA A 202 -28.53 -2.51 11.00
C ALA A 202 -28.31 -3.14 9.61
N ASP A 203 -27.08 -3.08 9.10
CA ASP A 203 -26.67 -3.65 7.82
C ASP A 203 -25.17 -3.94 7.84
N SER A 204 -24.79 -5.19 7.56
CA SER A 204 -23.41 -5.63 7.46
C SER A 204 -22.97 -5.91 6.02
N SER A 205 -23.70 -5.42 5.02
CA SER A 205 -23.37 -5.58 3.62
C SER A 205 -22.02 -4.98 3.28
N TYR A 206 -21.43 -5.44 2.16
CA TYR A 206 -20.15 -4.89 1.70
C TYR A 206 -20.24 -3.39 1.36
N LYS A 207 -21.42 -2.89 0.97
CA LYS A 207 -21.66 -1.46 0.76
C LYS A 207 -21.46 -0.67 2.06
N ILE A 208 -22.02 -1.15 3.16
CA ILE A 208 -21.87 -0.53 4.48
C ILE A 208 -20.44 -0.67 5.00
N PHE A 209 -19.79 -1.81 4.77
CA PHE A 209 -18.38 -2.00 5.07
C PHE A 209 -17.48 -1.02 4.30
N ASP A 210 -17.74 -0.79 3.03
CA ASP A 210 -16.99 0.18 2.21
C ASP A 210 -17.21 1.62 2.69
N SER A 211 -18.44 1.98 3.10
CA SER A 211 -18.73 3.29 3.70
C SER A 211 -18.01 3.50 5.03
N TYR A 212 -17.91 2.46 5.85
CA TYR A 212 -17.11 2.46 7.07
C TYR A 212 -15.62 2.73 6.77
N LEU A 213 -15.04 1.99 5.81
CA LEU A 213 -13.65 2.20 5.42
C LEU A 213 -13.42 3.62 4.88
N LYS A 214 -14.35 4.14 4.08
CA LYS A 214 -14.27 5.53 3.59
C LYS A 214 -14.22 6.53 4.74
N PHE A 215 -15.03 6.32 5.77
CA PHE A 215 -14.98 7.14 6.99
C PHE A 215 -13.63 7.01 7.70
N VAL A 216 -13.14 5.79 7.91
CA VAL A 216 -11.85 5.55 8.55
C VAL A 216 -10.73 6.25 7.79
N PHE A 217 -10.67 6.12 6.46
CA PHE A 217 -9.64 6.77 5.62
C PHE A 217 -9.70 8.31 5.66
N THR A 218 -10.85 8.89 5.98
CA THR A 218 -10.99 10.34 6.13
C THR A 218 -10.35 10.84 7.42
N TYR A 219 -10.41 10.07 8.50
CA TYR A 219 -10.06 10.52 9.85
C TYR A 219 -8.91 9.75 10.52
N ALA A 220 -8.50 8.61 9.96
CA ALA A 220 -7.32 7.87 10.37
C ALA A 220 -6.12 8.21 9.46
N GLY A 221 -4.91 7.97 9.94
CA GLY A 221 -3.69 8.23 9.18
C GLY A 221 -2.53 7.38 9.68
N THR A 222 -1.32 7.66 9.21
CA THR A 222 -0.11 6.92 9.59
C THR A 222 0.11 6.89 11.10
N LEU A 223 -0.23 7.97 11.82
CA LEU A 223 -0.13 8.03 13.29
C LEU A 223 -1.08 7.03 13.96
N SER A 224 -2.31 6.88 13.45
CA SER A 224 -3.27 5.90 13.95
C SER A 224 -2.74 4.49 13.81
N MET A 225 -2.13 4.14 12.68
CA MET A 225 -1.54 2.82 12.46
C MET A 225 -0.35 2.51 13.39
N VAL A 226 0.43 3.50 13.77
CA VAL A 226 1.50 3.32 14.77
C VAL A 226 0.92 2.97 16.14
N GLN A 227 -0.25 3.49 16.49
CA GLN A 227 -0.95 3.13 17.73
C GLN A 227 -1.49 1.69 17.68
N GLU A 228 -2.02 1.24 16.52
CA GLU A 228 -2.52 -0.13 16.32
C GLU A 228 -1.41 -1.20 16.37
N SER A 229 -0.16 -0.82 16.16
CA SER A 229 0.99 -1.74 16.10
C SER A 229 1.67 -1.98 17.45
N LYS A 230 1.24 -1.32 18.50
CA LYS A 230 1.73 -1.49 19.88
C LYS A 230 0.94 -2.54 20.63
#